data_4b072c5db593bd44053a54af7e00d356
#
_entry.id   4b072c5db593bd44053a54af7e00d356
#
_cell.length_a   1.000
_cell.length_b   1.000
_cell.length_c   1.000
_cell.angle_alpha   90.00
_cell.angle_beta   90.00
_cell.angle_gamma   90.00
#
_symmetry.space_group_name_H-M   'P 1'
#
loop_
_entity.id
_entity.type
_entity.pdbx_description
1 polymer ?
#
loop_
_entity_poly.entity_id
_entity_poly.type
_entity_poly.pdbx_seq_one_letter_code
_entity_poly.pdbx_strand_id
1 'polypeptide(L)'
;VLPERVVRWVHDARQQFRLHLFSNNPSRRRIEAVANSFELPYTAGAGKPRRGPLRQVLEQLQLPAQQVALIGDRVFTDVLAGNRLGLFTVLVQPIGVSGRASHNDRLQRGERTLARWCGARVDSGLPQ
;
A
#
# COMPACT_ATOMS: atom_id res chain seq x y z
N VAL A 1 7.63 -16.81 0.32
CA VAL A 1 8.87 -16.21 0.84
C VAL A 1 9.02 -14.82 0.24
N LEU A 2 9.19 -13.82 1.08
CA LEU A 2 9.37 -12.44 0.61
C LEU A 2 10.79 -12.25 0.06
N PRO A 3 10.96 -11.48 -1.03
CA PRO A 3 12.29 -11.16 -1.54
C PRO A 3 13.16 -10.46 -0.47
N GLU A 4 14.43 -10.81 -0.41
CA GLU A 4 15.37 -10.25 0.57
C GLU A 4 15.42 -8.70 0.53
N ARG A 5 15.33 -8.11 -0.64
CA ARG A 5 15.27 -6.65 -0.81
C ARG A 5 14.08 -6.01 -0.08
N VAL A 6 12.93 -6.71 -0.02
CA VAL A 6 11.74 -6.22 0.69
C VAL A 6 11.94 -6.31 2.19
N VAL A 7 12.49 -7.41 2.65
CA VAL A 7 12.83 -7.61 4.08
C VAL A 7 13.78 -6.52 4.55
N ARG A 8 14.81 -6.25 3.79
CA ARG A 8 15.79 -5.19 4.08
C ARG A 8 15.16 -3.81 4.10
N TRP A 9 14.33 -3.50 3.09
CA TRP A 9 13.63 -2.23 3.01
C TRP A 9 12.70 -2.01 4.22
N VAL A 10 11.94 -3.01 4.63
CA VAL A 10 11.05 -2.91 5.81
C VAL A 10 11.87 -2.70 7.07
N HIS A 11 12.98 -3.43 7.22
CA HIS A 11 13.88 -3.26 8.35
C HIS A 11 14.41 -1.82 8.45
N ASP A 12 14.88 -1.27 7.35
CA ASP A 12 15.42 0.10 7.31
C ASP A 12 14.32 1.16 7.55
N ALA A 13 13.15 0.96 6.94
CA ALA A 13 12.03 1.87 7.13
C ALA A 13 11.54 1.92 8.59
N ARG A 14 11.53 0.79 9.29
CA ARG A 14 11.15 0.73 10.72
C ARG A 14 12.06 1.57 11.62
N GLN A 15 13.29 1.81 11.22
CA GLN A 15 14.22 2.66 11.99
C GLN A 15 13.82 4.13 11.98
N GLN A 16 13.06 4.56 10.98
CA GLN A 16 12.72 5.98 10.76
C GLN A 16 11.23 6.26 10.88
N PHE A 17 10.37 5.27 10.61
CA PHE A 17 8.93 5.44 10.52
C PHE A 17 8.18 4.40 11.34
N ARG A 18 7.00 4.78 11.80
CA ARG A 18 6.03 3.82 12.31
C ARG A 18 5.32 3.18 11.12
N LEU A 19 5.37 1.86 11.02
CA LEU A 19 4.77 1.11 9.93
C LEU A 19 3.51 0.38 10.40
N HIS A 20 2.52 0.30 9.52
CA HIS A 20 1.30 -0.47 9.71
C HIS A 20 0.98 -1.23 8.42
N LEU A 21 0.77 -2.54 8.49
CA LEU A 21 0.38 -3.35 7.35
C LEU A 21 -1.14 -3.25 7.15
N PHE A 22 -1.56 -2.69 6.01
CA PHE A 22 -2.96 -2.39 5.72
C PHE A 22 -3.40 -3.07 4.41
N SER A 23 -4.23 -4.12 4.51
CA SER A 23 -4.53 -4.99 3.37
C SER A 23 -6.03 -5.24 3.19
N ASN A 24 -6.47 -5.24 1.92
CA ASN A 24 -7.83 -5.69 1.55
C ASN A 24 -8.00 -7.22 1.57
N ASN A 25 -6.92 -7.97 1.70
CA ASN A 25 -7.02 -9.43 1.76
C ASN A 25 -7.86 -9.85 2.98
N PRO A 26 -8.94 -10.61 2.80
CA PRO A 26 -9.78 -11.06 3.90
C PRO A 26 -9.13 -12.15 4.75
N SER A 27 -8.10 -12.81 4.23
CA SER A 27 -7.38 -13.84 4.97
C SER A 27 -6.51 -13.24 6.07
N ARG A 28 -7.11 -13.06 7.24
CA ARG A 28 -6.42 -12.57 8.44
C ARG A 28 -5.14 -13.37 8.73
N ARG A 29 -5.20 -14.69 8.64
CA ARG A 29 -4.05 -15.59 8.90
C ARG A 29 -2.84 -15.27 8.02
N ARG A 30 -3.06 -14.98 6.73
CA ARG A 30 -1.96 -14.64 5.81
C ARG A 30 -1.34 -13.30 6.13
N ILE A 31 -2.17 -12.30 6.41
CA ILE A 31 -1.69 -10.94 6.72
C ILE A 31 -0.99 -10.94 8.08
N GLU A 32 -1.55 -11.63 9.06
CA GLU A 32 -0.94 -11.80 10.38
C GLU A 32 0.44 -12.47 10.31
N ALA A 33 0.58 -13.53 9.51
CA ALA A 33 1.87 -14.20 9.34
C ALA A 33 2.95 -13.25 8.78
N VAL A 34 2.60 -12.42 7.80
CA VAL A 34 3.50 -11.41 7.25
C VAL A 34 3.80 -10.32 8.29
N ALA A 35 2.77 -9.81 8.96
CA ALA A 35 2.94 -8.78 9.98
C ALA A 35 3.83 -9.25 11.15
N ASN A 36 3.62 -10.48 11.61
CA ASN A 36 4.42 -11.06 12.69
C ASN A 36 5.88 -11.26 12.29
N SER A 37 6.14 -11.61 11.02
CA SER A 37 7.53 -11.75 10.54
C SER A 37 8.30 -10.44 10.56
N PHE A 38 7.60 -9.30 10.56
CA PHE A 38 8.18 -7.96 10.65
C PHE A 38 7.88 -7.26 11.98
N GLU A 39 7.19 -7.93 12.89
CA GLU A 39 6.73 -7.31 14.16
C GLU A 39 5.93 -6.02 13.93
N LEU A 40 5.05 -6.02 12.93
CA LEU A 40 4.22 -4.87 12.57
C LEU A 40 2.77 -5.04 13.04
N PRO A 41 2.13 -3.94 13.45
CA PRO A 41 0.68 -3.92 13.55
C PRO A 41 0.03 -4.07 12.16
N TYR A 42 -1.17 -4.64 12.12
CA TYR A 42 -1.84 -4.91 10.85
C TYR A 42 -3.35 -4.71 10.89
N THR A 43 -3.92 -4.48 9.72
CA THR A 43 -5.35 -4.52 9.44
C THR A 43 -5.58 -5.39 8.20
N ALA A 44 -6.25 -6.51 8.38
CA ALA A 44 -6.70 -7.37 7.29
C ALA A 44 -8.15 -7.03 6.91
N GLY A 45 -8.54 -7.30 5.67
CA GLY A 45 -9.89 -7.01 5.21
C GLY A 45 -10.25 -5.53 5.29
N ALA A 46 -9.29 -4.67 5.03
CA ALA A 46 -9.41 -3.22 5.24
C ALA A 46 -10.52 -2.53 4.44
N GLY A 47 -10.99 -3.17 3.37
CA GLY A 47 -12.10 -2.65 2.56
C GLY A 47 -11.81 -1.34 1.84
N LYS A 48 -10.52 -1.07 1.50
CA LYS A 48 -10.17 0.10 0.68
C LYS A 48 -11.02 0.13 -0.61
N PRO A 49 -11.51 1.26 -1.03
CA PRO A 49 -11.19 2.64 -0.61
C PRO A 49 -12.08 3.21 0.52
N ARG A 50 -12.76 2.38 1.31
CA ARG A 50 -13.55 2.86 2.45
C ARG A 50 -12.68 3.61 3.46
N ARG A 51 -13.21 4.73 3.97
CA ARG A 51 -12.47 5.61 4.89
C ARG A 51 -12.39 5.11 6.32
N GLY A 52 -13.39 4.36 6.78
CA GLY A 52 -13.52 3.94 8.17
C GLY A 52 -12.30 3.21 8.73
N PRO A 53 -11.87 2.07 8.14
CA PRO A 53 -10.73 1.34 8.65
C PRO A 53 -9.42 2.13 8.63
N LEU A 54 -9.18 2.94 7.59
CA LEU A 54 -7.98 3.78 7.51
C LEU A 54 -8.01 4.90 8.55
N ARG A 55 -9.19 5.48 8.81
CA ARG A 55 -9.36 6.48 9.88
C ARG A 55 -9.03 5.89 11.25
N GLN A 56 -9.46 4.66 11.52
CA GLN A 56 -9.11 3.96 12.77
C GLN A 56 -7.60 3.77 12.92
N VAL A 57 -6.89 3.46 11.84
CA VAL A 57 -5.42 3.37 11.87
C VAL A 57 -4.79 4.72 12.18
N LEU A 58 -5.28 5.81 11.59
CA LEU A 58 -4.80 7.17 11.90
C LEU A 58 -5.03 7.53 13.38
N GLU A 59 -6.16 7.17 13.93
CA GLU A 59 -6.47 7.36 15.36
C GLU A 59 -5.51 6.57 16.25
N GLN A 60 -5.21 5.31 15.90
CA GLN A 60 -4.24 4.48 16.61
C GLN A 60 -2.82 5.05 16.55
N LEU A 61 -2.44 5.60 15.41
CA LEU A 61 -1.13 6.24 15.21
C LEU A 61 -1.03 7.59 15.95
N GLN A 62 -2.17 8.21 16.27
CA GLN A 62 -2.22 9.57 16.84
C GLN A 62 -1.47 10.59 15.99
N LEU A 63 -1.54 10.45 14.68
CA LEU A 63 -0.91 11.34 13.71
C LEU A 63 -1.97 11.97 12.79
N PRO A 64 -1.79 13.25 12.42
CA PRO A 64 -2.63 13.85 11.41
C PRO A 64 -2.36 13.21 10.05
N ALA A 65 -3.37 13.18 9.19
CA ALA A 65 -3.28 12.56 7.87
C ALA A 65 -2.08 13.07 7.04
N GLN A 66 -1.75 14.35 7.17
CA GLN A 66 -0.65 14.99 6.43
C GLN A 66 0.76 14.46 6.82
N GLN A 67 0.85 13.77 7.95
CA GLN A 67 2.11 13.14 8.40
C GLN A 67 2.15 11.64 8.12
N VAL A 68 1.16 11.11 7.42
CA VAL A 68 1.05 9.68 7.11
C VAL A 68 1.05 9.46 5.60
N ALA A 69 1.82 8.49 5.15
CA ALA A 69 1.82 8.02 3.77
C ALA A 69 1.14 6.66 3.66
N LEU A 70 0.31 6.49 2.62
CA LEU A 70 -0.22 5.20 2.21
C LEU A 70 0.51 4.75 0.95
N ILE A 71 1.22 3.65 1.05
CA ILE A 71 2.00 3.06 -0.04
C ILE A 71 1.25 1.84 -0.55
N GLY A 72 0.97 1.79 -1.83
CA GLY A 72 0.27 0.67 -2.43
C GLY A 72 0.39 0.62 -3.95
N ASP A 73 -0.09 -0.45 -4.55
CA ASP A 73 0.06 -0.71 -5.98
C ASP A 73 -1.24 -0.52 -6.78
N ARG A 74 -2.35 -0.16 -6.11
CA ARG A 74 -3.67 -0.01 -6.71
C ARG A 74 -4.18 1.43 -6.63
N VAL A 75 -4.51 2.00 -7.80
CA VAL A 75 -5.03 3.38 -7.89
C VAL A 75 -6.37 3.52 -7.17
N PHE A 76 -7.34 2.68 -7.49
CA PHE A 76 -8.72 2.81 -6.99
C PHE A 76 -8.94 2.23 -5.58
N THR A 77 -7.95 1.60 -5.00
CA THR A 77 -8.01 1.17 -3.61
C THR A 77 -7.03 1.96 -2.75
N ASP A 78 -5.73 1.87 -3.01
CA ASP A 78 -4.70 2.49 -2.16
C ASP A 78 -4.64 4.01 -2.33
N VAL A 79 -4.43 4.48 -3.55
CA VAL A 79 -4.31 5.93 -3.82
C VAL A 79 -5.61 6.65 -3.49
N LEU A 80 -6.75 6.10 -3.90
CA LEU A 80 -8.05 6.70 -3.61
C LEU A 80 -8.35 6.73 -2.11
N ALA A 81 -8.06 5.66 -1.37
CA ALA A 81 -8.24 5.62 0.08
C ALA A 81 -7.43 6.71 0.79
N GLY A 82 -6.14 6.82 0.44
CA GLY A 82 -5.27 7.85 1.01
C GLY A 82 -5.73 9.26 0.66
N ASN A 83 -6.05 9.53 -0.59
CA ASN A 83 -6.50 10.86 -1.05
C ASN A 83 -7.80 11.30 -0.37
N ARG A 84 -8.73 10.37 -0.14
CA ARG A 84 -10.00 10.68 0.53
C ARG A 84 -9.84 11.15 1.99
N LEU A 85 -8.74 10.82 2.62
CA LEU A 85 -8.42 11.23 3.99
C LEU A 85 -7.28 12.25 4.08
N GLY A 86 -6.73 12.68 2.95
CA GLY A 86 -5.67 13.67 2.92
C GLY A 86 -4.27 13.13 3.27
N LEU A 87 -4.06 11.81 3.13
CA LEU A 87 -2.74 11.21 3.28
C LEU A 87 -1.86 11.53 2.07
N PHE A 88 -0.55 11.48 2.28
CA PHE A 88 0.38 11.35 1.18
C PHE A 88 0.26 9.95 0.57
N THR A 89 0.18 9.84 -0.74
CA THR A 89 0.01 8.54 -1.41
C THR A 89 1.18 8.24 -2.33
N VAL A 90 1.68 7.02 -2.25
CA VAL A 90 2.77 6.53 -3.09
C VAL A 90 2.30 5.30 -3.86
N LEU A 91 2.22 5.43 -5.17
CA LEU A 91 1.90 4.30 -6.05
C LEU A 91 3.18 3.57 -6.41
N VAL A 92 3.27 2.31 -6.03
CA VAL A 92 4.40 1.44 -6.34
C VAL A 92 4.04 0.40 -7.39
N GLN A 93 5.06 -0.20 -8.00
CA GLN A 93 4.86 -1.35 -8.85
C GLN A 93 4.75 -2.62 -7.99
N PRO A 94 3.83 -3.55 -8.31
CA PRO A 94 3.73 -4.80 -7.58
C PRO A 94 5.03 -5.59 -7.72
N ILE A 95 5.42 -6.22 -6.62
CA ILE A 95 6.59 -7.10 -6.58
C ILE A 95 6.18 -8.40 -7.26
N GLY A 96 6.55 -8.55 -8.53
CA GLY A 96 6.24 -9.75 -9.30
C GLY A 96 6.98 -10.97 -8.75
N VAL A 97 6.25 -12.05 -8.48
CA VAL A 97 6.82 -13.38 -8.39
C VAL A 97 6.97 -13.89 -9.82
N SER A 98 8.23 -13.95 -10.30
CA SER A 98 8.65 -14.60 -11.55
C SER A 98 7.72 -14.42 -12.78
N GLY A 99 7.98 -13.43 -13.61
CA GLY A 99 7.87 -13.47 -15.09
C GLY A 99 6.51 -13.73 -15.74
N ARG A 100 5.45 -14.01 -15.02
CA ARG A 100 4.10 -14.16 -15.57
C ARG A 100 3.25 -12.99 -15.18
N ALA A 101 2.77 -12.24 -16.17
CA ALA A 101 1.73 -11.24 -15.99
C ALA A 101 0.50 -11.90 -15.34
N SER A 102 0.27 -11.64 -14.07
CA SER A 102 -0.90 -12.12 -13.38
C SER A 102 -2.15 -11.39 -13.90
N HIS A 103 -3.32 -11.99 -13.72
CA HIS A 103 -4.59 -11.33 -14.05
C HIS A 103 -4.73 -9.96 -13.35
N ASN A 104 -4.11 -9.80 -12.19
CA ASN A 104 -4.03 -8.55 -11.45
C ASN A 104 -3.19 -7.48 -12.18
N ASP A 105 -2.14 -7.86 -12.94
CA ASP A 105 -1.32 -6.89 -13.66
C ASP A 105 -2.09 -6.18 -14.77
N ARG A 106 -3.02 -6.88 -15.43
CA ARG A 106 -3.89 -6.29 -16.47
C ARG A 106 -4.86 -5.27 -15.86
N LEU A 107 -5.46 -5.62 -14.72
CA LEU A 107 -6.36 -4.73 -14.01
C LEU A 107 -5.63 -3.48 -13.51
N GLN A 108 -4.46 -3.63 -12.92
CA GLN A 108 -3.62 -2.52 -12.47
C GLN A 108 -3.16 -1.62 -13.62
N ARG A 109 -2.80 -2.19 -14.76
CA ARG A 109 -2.48 -1.40 -15.97
C ARG A 109 -3.68 -0.61 -16.45
N GLY A 110 -4.87 -1.21 -16.47
CA GLY A 110 -6.12 -0.54 -16.82
C GLY A 110 -6.44 0.61 -15.86
N GLU A 111 -6.30 0.39 -14.56
CA GLU A 111 -6.48 1.43 -13.53
C GLU A 111 -5.51 2.61 -13.73
N ARG A 112 -4.24 2.34 -14.02
CA ARG A 112 -3.23 3.38 -14.26
C ARG A 112 -3.49 4.16 -15.54
N THR A 113 -3.88 3.46 -16.61
CA THR A 113 -4.24 4.08 -17.89
C THR A 113 -5.44 5.00 -17.70
N LEU A 114 -6.49 4.53 -17.02
CA LEU A 114 -7.68 5.34 -16.75
C LEU A 114 -7.36 6.53 -15.85
N ALA A 115 -6.54 6.35 -14.82
CA ALA A 115 -6.10 7.43 -13.95
C ALA A 115 -5.34 8.53 -14.71
N ARG A 116 -4.43 8.14 -15.62
CA ARG A 116 -3.72 9.09 -16.51
C ARG A 116 -4.69 9.86 -17.40
N TRP A 117 -5.66 9.15 -17.95
CA TRP A 117 -6.68 9.76 -18.82
C TRP A 117 -7.54 10.76 -18.06
N CYS A 118 -7.80 10.51 -16.77
CA CYS A 118 -8.49 11.44 -15.88
C CYS A 118 -7.60 12.56 -15.31
N GLY A 119 -6.36 12.70 -15.79
CA GLY A 119 -5.44 13.79 -15.42
C GLY A 119 -4.58 13.55 -14.19
N ALA A 120 -4.51 12.31 -13.67
CA ALA A 120 -3.60 11.98 -12.61
C ALA A 120 -2.14 12.04 -13.11
N ARG A 121 -1.29 12.81 -12.42
CA ARG A 121 0.15 12.79 -12.67
C ARG A 121 0.73 11.53 -12.05
N VAL A 122 1.19 10.62 -12.88
CA VAL A 122 1.96 9.47 -12.47
C VAL A 122 3.42 9.81 -12.78
N ASP A 123 4.12 10.36 -11.81
CA ASP A 123 5.55 10.53 -11.93
C ASP A 123 6.20 9.13 -11.90
N SER A 124 6.67 8.70 -13.04
CA SER A 124 7.55 7.54 -13.14
C SER A 124 8.94 7.97 -12.65
N GLY A 125 9.08 8.07 -11.35
CA GLY A 125 10.38 8.30 -10.71
C GLY A 125 11.27 7.07 -10.86
N LEU A 126 11.88 6.92 -12.02
CA LEU A 126 13.10 6.14 -12.16
C LEU A 126 14.25 7.14 -12.01
N PRO A 127 15.14 6.98 -11.04
CA PRO A 127 16.43 7.66 -11.09
C PRO A 127 17.18 7.14 -12.32
N GLN A 128 17.61 8.05 -13.16
CA GLN A 128 18.60 7.76 -14.20
C GLN A 128 19.92 7.33 -13.55
#